data_e613b0363c1059cc7ee42d5ea50b846a
#
_entry.id   e613b0363c1059cc7ee42d5ea50b846a
#
_cell.length_a   1.000
_cell.length_b   1.000
_cell.length_c   1.000
_cell.angle_alpha   90.00
_cell.angle_beta   90.00
_cell.angle_gamma   90.00
#
_symmetry.space_group_name_H-M   'P 1'
#
loop_
_entity.id
_entity.type
_entity.pdbx_description
1 polymer ?
#
loop_
_entity_poly.entity_id
_entity_poly.type
_entity_poly.pdbx_seq_one_letter_code
_entity_poly.pdbx_strand_id
1 'polypeptide(L)'
;MRPQRQAGEKVGSLLGLSPLPIRITIIGGLFGSFVFSMLSYSGFFFAPATHASVLLPGSLPLWTTLMAWLVLSQSISKVRAIGLVCIVLGDLLVGGSSLLKAFDGGEVWMGDVMFMCAACCWSFYTVLVRREGLDAVRATMAVTAFSFVTFLPLYALAAWVELIPSHLGVAPWQELLFQALYQGIGSVVISGISFNMMVRHYGPVRSTMMTAVVPALSALSAVVLLDEPMYWNLMAGLALVTCGILFGVRKSS
;
A
#
# COMPACT_ATOMS: atom_id res chain seq x y z
N MET A 1 8.90 -19.97 18.33
CA MET A 1 10.09 -19.16 17.99
C MET A 1 11.04 -20.02 17.19
N ARG A 2 11.21 -19.77 15.88
CA ARG A 2 12.26 -20.43 15.10
C ARG A 2 13.59 -19.73 15.42
N PRO A 3 14.69 -20.47 15.62
CA PRO A 3 15.97 -19.87 15.95
C PRO A 3 16.41 -18.92 14.85
N GLN A 4 16.90 -17.74 15.25
CA GLN A 4 17.60 -16.83 14.37
C GLN A 4 18.74 -17.59 13.69
N ARG A 5 18.64 -17.78 12.36
CA ARG A 5 19.78 -18.25 11.57
C ARG A 5 20.90 -17.22 11.73
N GLN A 6 22.04 -17.71 12.18
CA GLN A 6 23.22 -16.92 12.51
C GLN A 6 23.72 -16.14 11.29
N ALA A 7 24.21 -14.95 11.55
CA ALA A 7 24.88 -14.06 10.61
C ALA A 7 26.12 -14.75 10.00
N GLY A 8 25.96 -15.45 8.88
CA GLY A 8 27.05 -16.15 8.19
C GLY A 8 26.67 -16.74 6.84
N GLU A 9 25.40 -17.06 6.62
CA GLU A 9 24.97 -17.51 5.29
C GLU A 9 24.82 -16.31 4.37
N LYS A 10 25.61 -16.27 3.30
CA LYS A 10 25.39 -15.40 2.14
C LYS A 10 24.08 -15.80 1.48
N VAL A 11 22.96 -15.42 2.07
CA VAL A 11 21.63 -15.60 1.48
C VAL A 11 21.36 -14.35 0.67
N GLY A 12 21.96 -14.28 -0.52
CA GLY A 12 21.68 -13.25 -1.51
C GLY A 12 20.92 -13.88 -2.66
N SER A 13 20.00 -13.14 -3.23
CA SER A 13 19.26 -13.51 -4.43
C SER A 13 19.26 -12.37 -5.44
N LEU A 14 18.75 -12.60 -6.65
CA LEU A 14 18.75 -11.60 -7.73
C LEU A 14 20.16 -11.05 -8.02
N LEU A 15 21.11 -11.94 -8.35
CA LEU A 15 22.50 -11.57 -8.66
C LEU A 15 23.23 -10.87 -7.47
N GLY A 16 22.80 -11.12 -6.24
CA GLY A 16 23.37 -10.49 -5.05
C GLY A 16 22.73 -9.14 -4.66
N LEU A 17 21.76 -8.65 -5.41
CA LEU A 17 21.08 -7.38 -5.10
C LEU A 17 20.12 -7.49 -3.90
N SER A 18 19.49 -8.66 -3.69
CA SER A 18 18.61 -8.88 -2.55
C SER A 18 19.34 -9.60 -1.41
N PRO A 19 19.21 -9.11 -0.15
CA PRO A 19 19.78 -9.76 1.02
C PRO A 19 18.92 -10.93 1.55
N LEU A 20 17.80 -11.26 0.89
CA LEU A 20 16.85 -12.30 1.31
C LEU A 20 16.82 -13.48 0.33
N PRO A 21 16.33 -14.66 0.78
CA PRO A 21 16.11 -15.80 -0.09
C PRO A 21 15.19 -15.45 -1.26
N ILE A 22 15.46 -16.02 -2.44
CA ILE A 22 14.74 -15.72 -3.68
C ILE A 22 13.22 -15.83 -3.54
N ARG A 23 12.73 -16.84 -2.83
CA ARG A 23 11.29 -17.03 -2.60
C ARG A 23 10.66 -15.85 -1.87
N ILE A 24 11.30 -15.38 -0.79
CA ILE A 24 10.82 -14.25 0.01
C ILE A 24 10.93 -12.95 -0.79
N THR A 25 12.02 -12.78 -1.54
CA THR A 25 12.24 -11.62 -2.41
C THR A 25 11.16 -11.53 -3.50
N ILE A 26 10.86 -12.65 -4.19
CA ILE A 26 9.83 -12.67 -5.23
C ILE A 26 8.45 -12.39 -4.63
N ILE A 27 8.05 -13.12 -3.58
CA ILE A 27 6.71 -12.93 -2.98
C ILE A 27 6.58 -11.53 -2.40
N GLY A 28 7.58 -11.06 -1.63
CA GLY A 28 7.58 -9.72 -1.04
C GLY A 28 7.60 -8.62 -2.09
N GLY A 29 8.42 -8.77 -3.13
CA GLY A 29 8.50 -7.82 -4.24
C GLY A 29 7.25 -7.78 -5.10
N LEU A 30 6.65 -8.95 -5.37
CA LEU A 30 5.42 -9.05 -6.15
C LEU A 30 4.27 -8.30 -5.46
N PHE A 31 4.01 -8.60 -4.18
CA PHE A 31 2.88 -8.01 -3.45
C PHE A 31 3.21 -6.66 -2.80
N GLY A 32 4.43 -6.44 -2.31
CA GLY A 32 4.84 -5.20 -1.67
C GLY A 32 5.34 -4.12 -2.64
N SER A 33 5.42 -4.41 -3.94
CA SER A 33 5.82 -3.44 -4.95
C SER A 33 5.08 -3.64 -6.26
N PHE A 34 5.39 -4.69 -7.05
CA PHE A 34 4.97 -4.78 -8.44
C PHE A 34 3.46 -4.72 -8.62
N VAL A 35 2.71 -5.69 -8.08
CA VAL A 35 1.24 -5.74 -8.19
C VAL A 35 0.60 -4.55 -7.45
N PHE A 36 1.11 -4.22 -6.26
CA PHE A 36 0.67 -3.04 -5.52
C PHE A 36 0.77 -1.76 -6.34
N SER A 37 1.91 -1.49 -6.95
CA SER A 37 2.12 -0.28 -7.75
C SER A 37 1.29 -0.29 -9.03
N MET A 38 1.23 -1.44 -9.74
CA MET A 38 0.41 -1.56 -10.94
C MET A 38 -1.06 -1.22 -10.64
N LEU A 39 -1.62 -1.81 -9.60
CA LEU A 39 -3.01 -1.55 -9.20
C LEU A 39 -3.22 -0.11 -8.73
N SER A 40 -2.31 0.40 -7.87
CA SER A 40 -2.44 1.76 -7.32
C SER A 40 -2.37 2.81 -8.42
N TYR A 41 -1.36 2.75 -9.28
CA TYR A 41 -1.19 3.77 -10.33
C TYR A 41 -2.22 3.61 -11.46
N SER A 42 -2.61 2.40 -11.82
CA SER A 42 -3.67 2.18 -12.81
C SER A 42 -5.02 2.67 -12.30
N GLY A 43 -5.29 2.59 -11.01
CA GLY A 43 -6.53 3.09 -10.41
C GLY A 43 -6.77 4.58 -10.67
N PHE A 44 -5.71 5.39 -10.75
CA PHE A 44 -5.82 6.83 -11.04
C PHE A 44 -6.28 7.16 -12.47
N PHE A 45 -6.24 6.21 -13.40
CA PHE A 45 -6.82 6.40 -14.73
C PHE A 45 -8.37 6.37 -14.71
N PHE A 46 -8.95 5.78 -13.67
CA PHE A 46 -10.40 5.55 -13.57
C PHE A 46 -11.04 6.36 -12.44
N ALA A 47 -10.33 6.58 -11.33
CA ALA A 47 -10.90 7.20 -10.14
C ALA A 47 -10.04 8.38 -9.64
N PRO A 48 -10.67 9.41 -9.04
CA PRO A 48 -9.98 10.60 -8.55
C PRO A 48 -9.07 10.29 -7.35
N ALA A 49 -8.08 11.17 -7.10
CA ALA A 49 -7.12 11.02 -6.02
C ALA A 49 -7.77 11.07 -4.63
N THR A 50 -8.91 11.77 -4.49
CA THR A 50 -9.72 11.78 -3.25
C THR A 50 -10.23 10.38 -2.89
N HIS A 51 -10.64 9.55 -3.86
CA HIS A 51 -11.02 8.16 -3.63
C HIS A 51 -9.81 7.33 -3.18
N ALA A 52 -8.69 7.44 -3.90
CA ALA A 52 -7.45 6.77 -3.54
C ALA A 52 -6.99 7.12 -2.12
N SER A 53 -7.14 8.40 -1.73
CA SER A 53 -6.74 8.90 -0.41
C SER A 53 -7.47 8.22 0.75
N VAL A 54 -8.68 7.77 0.54
CA VAL A 54 -9.50 7.09 1.56
C VAL A 54 -9.41 5.57 1.39
N LEU A 55 -9.69 5.04 0.20
CA LEU A 55 -9.82 3.59 -0.02
C LEU A 55 -8.50 2.85 0.15
N LEU A 56 -7.37 3.40 -0.33
CA LEU A 56 -6.09 2.70 -0.27
C LEU A 56 -5.56 2.61 1.17
N PRO A 57 -5.30 3.73 1.91
CA PRO A 57 -4.84 3.64 3.29
C PRO A 57 -5.95 3.27 4.28
N GLY A 58 -7.21 3.62 4.00
CA GLY A 58 -8.35 3.34 4.87
C GLY A 58 -8.67 1.87 4.97
N SER A 59 -8.66 1.12 3.87
CA SER A 59 -8.93 -0.31 3.87
C SER A 59 -7.74 -1.17 4.35
N LEU A 60 -6.51 -0.60 4.47
CA LEU A 60 -5.34 -1.34 4.96
C LEU A 60 -5.56 -2.09 6.28
N PRO A 61 -6.14 -1.49 7.34
CA PRO A 61 -6.37 -2.20 8.60
C PRO A 61 -7.35 -3.36 8.45
N LEU A 62 -8.34 -3.24 7.56
CA LEU A 62 -9.28 -4.31 7.24
C LEU A 62 -8.54 -5.52 6.67
N TRP A 63 -7.83 -5.33 5.57
CA TRP A 63 -7.08 -6.37 4.89
C TRP A 63 -5.97 -6.95 5.77
N THR A 64 -5.25 -6.09 6.49
CA THR A 64 -4.17 -6.54 7.39
C THR A 64 -4.72 -7.38 8.55
N THR A 65 -5.88 -7.03 9.10
CA THR A 65 -6.52 -7.83 10.16
C THR A 65 -6.97 -9.18 9.62
N LEU A 66 -7.60 -9.21 8.45
CA LEU A 66 -8.00 -10.46 7.78
C LEU A 66 -6.78 -11.35 7.49
N MET A 67 -5.72 -10.80 6.91
CA MET A 67 -4.50 -11.56 6.61
C MET A 67 -3.79 -12.02 7.89
N ALA A 68 -3.75 -11.20 8.94
CA ALA A 68 -3.16 -11.58 10.22
C ALA A 68 -3.97 -12.68 10.92
N TRP A 69 -5.29 -12.69 10.79
CA TRP A 69 -6.13 -13.79 11.26
C TRP A 69 -5.85 -15.08 10.49
N LEU A 70 -5.83 -15.03 9.16
CA LEU A 70 -5.59 -16.19 8.30
C LEU A 70 -4.17 -16.75 8.41
N VAL A 71 -3.15 -15.89 8.45
CA VAL A 71 -1.73 -16.29 8.32
C VAL A 71 -1.03 -16.42 9.67
N LEU A 72 -1.37 -15.57 10.65
CA LEU A 72 -0.76 -15.52 11.98
C LEU A 72 -1.67 -16.08 13.07
N SER A 73 -2.88 -16.54 12.74
CA SER A 73 -3.89 -17.04 13.68
C SER A 73 -4.19 -16.03 14.82
N GLN A 74 -4.12 -14.73 14.51
CA GLN A 74 -4.43 -13.68 15.48
C GLN A 74 -5.94 -13.53 15.65
N SER A 75 -6.42 -13.59 16.89
CA SER A 75 -7.84 -13.37 17.19
C SER A 75 -8.25 -11.92 16.97
N ILE A 76 -9.48 -11.73 16.48
CA ILE A 76 -10.09 -10.41 16.29
C ILE A 76 -10.92 -10.09 17.54
N SER A 77 -10.52 -9.05 18.29
CA SER A 77 -11.31 -8.60 19.45
C SER A 77 -12.60 -7.88 19.02
N LYS A 78 -13.62 -7.88 19.89
CA LYS A 78 -14.90 -7.20 19.61
C LYS A 78 -14.73 -5.72 19.24
N VAL A 79 -13.85 -5.00 19.94
CA VAL A 79 -13.55 -3.58 19.65
C VAL A 79 -12.96 -3.42 18.25
N ARG A 80 -12.05 -4.32 17.88
CA ARG A 80 -11.45 -4.33 16.55
C ARG A 80 -12.48 -4.66 15.47
N ALA A 81 -13.41 -5.59 15.73
CA ALA A 81 -14.49 -5.91 14.80
C ALA A 81 -15.41 -4.69 14.56
N ILE A 82 -15.77 -3.94 15.60
CA ILE A 82 -16.53 -2.69 15.45
C ILE A 82 -15.75 -1.69 14.59
N GLY A 83 -14.45 -1.50 14.86
CA GLY A 83 -13.61 -0.63 14.04
C GLY A 83 -13.58 -1.03 12.56
N LEU A 84 -13.49 -2.34 12.27
CA LEU A 84 -13.53 -2.86 10.90
C LEU A 84 -14.88 -2.60 10.22
N VAL A 85 -15.99 -2.73 10.94
CA VAL A 85 -17.33 -2.40 10.41
C VAL A 85 -17.41 -0.91 10.05
N CYS A 86 -16.91 -0.01 10.91
CA CYS A 86 -16.86 1.41 10.58
C CYS A 86 -16.01 1.69 9.33
N ILE A 87 -14.87 1.01 9.16
CA ILE A 87 -14.02 1.14 7.96
C ILE A 87 -14.80 0.70 6.72
N VAL A 88 -15.43 -0.48 6.75
CA VAL A 88 -16.22 -0.98 5.61
C VAL A 88 -17.34 -0.02 5.23
N LEU A 89 -18.07 0.51 6.22
CA LEU A 89 -19.14 1.49 5.98
C LEU A 89 -18.55 2.79 5.41
N GLY A 90 -17.40 3.23 5.89
CA GLY A 90 -16.72 4.41 5.36
C GLY A 90 -16.26 4.23 3.91
N ASP A 91 -15.62 3.10 3.61
CA ASP A 91 -15.18 2.75 2.25
C ASP A 91 -16.39 2.65 1.28
N LEU A 92 -17.52 2.08 1.75
CA LEU A 92 -18.77 2.04 0.98
C LEU A 92 -19.39 3.43 0.75
N LEU A 93 -19.25 4.36 1.68
CA LEU A 93 -19.70 5.74 1.46
C LEU A 93 -18.87 6.46 0.40
N VAL A 94 -17.57 6.18 0.33
CA VAL A 94 -16.69 6.77 -0.69
C VAL A 94 -16.90 6.11 -2.05
N GLY A 95 -16.78 4.79 -2.13
CA GLY A 95 -16.80 4.03 -3.39
C GLY A 95 -18.20 3.53 -3.80
N GLY A 96 -19.18 3.49 -2.88
CA GLY A 96 -20.47 2.87 -3.14
C GLY A 96 -21.29 3.55 -4.24
N SER A 97 -21.22 4.88 -4.35
CA SER A 97 -21.89 5.61 -5.42
C SER A 97 -21.27 5.34 -6.79
N SER A 98 -19.97 5.12 -6.87
CA SER A 98 -19.27 4.75 -8.11
C SER A 98 -19.61 3.31 -8.53
N LEU A 99 -19.74 2.40 -7.57
CA LEU A 99 -20.20 1.04 -7.81
C LEU A 99 -21.65 1.00 -8.36
N LEU A 100 -22.54 1.82 -7.82
CA LEU A 100 -23.91 1.93 -8.34
C LEU A 100 -23.92 2.49 -9.77
N LYS A 101 -23.11 3.51 -10.05
CA LYS A 101 -22.97 4.08 -11.41
C LYS A 101 -22.30 3.14 -12.41
N ALA A 102 -21.66 2.05 -11.96
CA ALA A 102 -21.14 1.03 -12.87
C ALA A 102 -22.23 0.41 -13.73
N PHE A 103 -23.45 0.27 -13.21
CA PHE A 103 -24.62 -0.22 -13.97
C PHE A 103 -25.08 0.75 -15.05
N ASP A 104 -24.73 2.03 -14.93
CA ASP A 104 -25.04 3.09 -15.90
C ASP A 104 -23.86 3.38 -16.84
N GLY A 105 -22.83 2.52 -16.86
CA GLY A 105 -21.62 2.64 -17.70
C GLY A 105 -20.51 3.52 -17.12
N GLY A 106 -20.55 3.89 -15.86
CA GLY A 106 -19.45 4.60 -15.19
C GLY A 106 -18.24 3.69 -14.91
N GLU A 107 -17.01 4.22 -15.01
CA GLU A 107 -15.76 3.46 -14.87
C GLU A 107 -15.03 3.68 -13.52
N VAL A 108 -15.46 4.65 -12.71
CA VAL A 108 -14.79 5.04 -11.44
C VAL A 108 -14.67 3.86 -10.48
N TRP A 109 -15.65 2.97 -10.45
CA TRP A 109 -15.62 1.76 -9.62
C TRP A 109 -14.40 0.85 -9.90
N MET A 110 -13.89 0.86 -11.14
CA MET A 110 -12.71 0.08 -11.51
C MET A 110 -11.48 0.58 -10.73
N GLY A 111 -11.30 1.90 -10.66
CA GLY A 111 -10.25 2.53 -9.87
C GLY A 111 -10.40 2.23 -8.36
N ASP A 112 -11.61 2.32 -7.83
CA ASP A 112 -11.91 2.03 -6.44
C ASP A 112 -11.56 0.58 -6.07
N VAL A 113 -11.95 -0.38 -6.90
CA VAL A 113 -11.57 -1.80 -6.73
C VAL A 113 -10.06 -1.99 -6.83
N MET A 114 -9.39 -1.33 -7.77
CA MET A 114 -7.93 -1.40 -7.89
C MET A 114 -7.23 -0.88 -6.64
N PHE A 115 -7.68 0.22 -6.03
CA PHE A 115 -7.12 0.74 -4.77
C PHE A 115 -7.31 -0.25 -3.62
N MET A 116 -8.48 -0.86 -3.49
CA MET A 116 -8.73 -1.86 -2.46
C MET A 116 -7.89 -3.14 -2.68
N CYS A 117 -7.74 -3.60 -3.91
CA CYS A 117 -6.87 -4.73 -4.24
C CYS A 117 -5.40 -4.40 -3.96
N ALA A 118 -4.95 -3.18 -4.25
CA ALA A 118 -3.60 -2.72 -3.90
C ALA A 118 -3.38 -2.75 -2.39
N ALA A 119 -4.33 -2.24 -1.59
CA ALA A 119 -4.29 -2.32 -0.14
C ALA A 119 -4.23 -3.76 0.39
N CYS A 120 -4.95 -4.68 -0.25
CA CYS A 120 -4.87 -6.12 0.05
C CYS A 120 -3.46 -6.68 -0.20
N CYS A 121 -2.85 -6.36 -1.34
CA CYS A 121 -1.48 -6.76 -1.68
C CYS A 121 -0.46 -6.25 -0.65
N TRP A 122 -0.53 -4.96 -0.32
CA TRP A 122 0.34 -4.36 0.71
C TRP A 122 0.14 -4.98 2.09
N SER A 123 -1.09 -5.29 2.45
CA SER A 123 -1.43 -5.97 3.71
C SER A 123 -0.82 -7.37 3.77
N PHE A 124 -0.86 -8.11 2.68
CA PHE A 124 -0.21 -9.42 2.58
C PHE A 124 1.31 -9.30 2.78
N TYR A 125 1.97 -8.35 2.10
CA TYR A 125 3.39 -8.05 2.30
C TYR A 125 3.69 -7.71 3.77
N THR A 126 2.89 -6.86 4.38
CA THR A 126 3.04 -6.44 5.78
C THR A 126 2.98 -7.62 6.75
N VAL A 127 2.05 -8.55 6.52
CA VAL A 127 1.93 -9.78 7.32
C VAL A 127 3.09 -10.74 7.04
N LEU A 128 3.56 -10.83 5.80
CA LEU A 128 4.74 -11.61 5.42
C LEU A 128 6.00 -11.13 6.16
N VAL A 129 6.25 -9.82 6.19
CA VAL A 129 7.37 -9.21 6.94
C VAL A 129 7.34 -9.65 8.41
N ARG A 130 6.16 -9.63 9.02
CA ARG A 130 5.98 -10.05 10.42
C ARG A 130 6.16 -11.55 10.61
N ARG A 131 5.57 -12.34 9.73
CA ARG A 131 5.63 -13.82 9.79
C ARG A 131 7.05 -14.36 9.71
N GLU A 132 7.81 -13.83 8.75
CA GLU A 132 9.20 -14.24 8.50
C GLU A 132 10.20 -13.52 9.41
N GLY A 133 9.74 -12.59 10.28
CA GLY A 133 10.60 -11.84 11.20
C GLY A 133 11.66 -11.00 10.49
N LEU A 134 11.34 -10.45 9.33
CA LEU A 134 12.31 -9.77 8.48
C LEU A 134 12.82 -8.49 9.14
N ASP A 135 14.10 -8.23 8.94
CA ASP A 135 14.69 -6.94 9.27
C ASP A 135 14.16 -5.87 8.32
N ALA A 136 13.87 -4.67 8.86
CA ALA A 136 13.21 -3.60 8.10
C ALA A 136 14.02 -3.15 6.89
N VAL A 137 15.34 -2.99 7.05
CA VAL A 137 16.24 -2.57 5.97
C VAL A 137 16.33 -3.68 4.93
N ARG A 138 16.52 -4.94 5.36
CA ARG A 138 16.61 -6.08 4.44
C ARG A 138 15.31 -6.30 3.68
N ALA A 139 14.15 -6.13 4.32
CA ALA A 139 12.85 -6.25 3.65
C ALA A 139 12.68 -5.16 2.58
N THR A 140 13.01 -3.90 2.90
CA THR A 140 12.96 -2.79 1.94
C THR A 140 13.95 -3.01 0.78
N MET A 141 15.20 -3.40 1.07
CA MET A 141 16.20 -3.71 0.04
C MET A 141 15.73 -4.82 -0.91
N ALA A 142 15.12 -5.89 -0.37
CA ALA A 142 14.65 -7.01 -1.19
C ALA A 142 13.52 -6.59 -2.14
N VAL A 143 12.56 -5.80 -1.66
CA VAL A 143 11.45 -5.26 -2.47
C VAL A 143 11.98 -4.31 -3.53
N THR A 144 12.91 -3.42 -3.18
CA THR A 144 13.53 -2.47 -4.12
C THR A 144 14.36 -3.20 -5.18
N ALA A 145 15.15 -4.21 -4.78
CA ALA A 145 15.92 -5.03 -5.73
C ALA A 145 15.01 -5.77 -6.72
N PHE A 146 13.90 -6.33 -6.24
CA PHE A 146 12.91 -6.98 -7.10
C PHE A 146 12.29 -5.98 -8.09
N SER A 147 11.90 -4.79 -7.60
CA SER A 147 11.34 -3.73 -8.43
C SER A 147 12.32 -3.29 -9.52
N PHE A 148 13.58 -3.08 -9.15
CA PHE A 148 14.62 -2.68 -10.09
C PHE A 148 14.78 -3.71 -11.23
N VAL A 149 14.83 -5.00 -10.89
CA VAL A 149 15.03 -6.08 -11.87
C VAL A 149 13.77 -6.34 -12.71
N THR A 150 12.58 -5.97 -12.23
CA THR A 150 11.31 -6.21 -12.95
C THR A 150 10.83 -4.97 -13.69
N PHE A 151 10.66 -3.83 -13.00
CA PHE A 151 10.11 -2.63 -13.63
C PHE A 151 11.01 -2.03 -14.69
N LEU A 152 12.32 -1.94 -14.42
CA LEU A 152 13.22 -1.28 -15.36
C LEU A 152 13.30 -1.98 -16.72
N PRO A 153 13.50 -3.32 -16.79
CA PRO A 153 13.49 -4.02 -18.08
C PRO A 153 12.12 -4.01 -18.76
N LEU A 154 11.03 -4.16 -17.98
CA LEU A 154 9.68 -4.14 -18.55
C LEU A 154 9.33 -2.77 -19.12
N TYR A 155 9.67 -1.69 -18.42
CA TYR A 155 9.49 -0.33 -18.91
C TYR A 155 10.33 -0.09 -20.17
N ALA A 156 11.61 -0.46 -20.16
CA ALA A 156 12.49 -0.30 -21.30
C ALA A 156 11.97 -1.06 -22.54
N LEU A 157 11.50 -2.30 -22.34
CA LEU A 157 10.91 -3.11 -23.40
C LEU A 157 9.62 -2.48 -23.92
N ALA A 158 8.71 -2.07 -23.03
CA ALA A 158 7.43 -1.47 -23.41
C ALA A 158 7.61 -0.13 -24.14
N ALA A 159 8.59 0.67 -23.74
CA ALA A 159 8.96 1.90 -24.43
C ALA A 159 9.63 1.64 -25.80
N TRP A 160 10.46 0.58 -25.87
CA TRP A 160 11.13 0.21 -27.13
C TRP A 160 10.16 -0.32 -28.19
N VAL A 161 9.15 -1.10 -27.77
CA VAL A 161 8.10 -1.58 -28.70
C VAL A 161 6.94 -0.59 -28.86
N GLU A 162 7.11 0.64 -28.39
CA GLU A 162 6.14 1.74 -28.50
C GLU A 162 4.76 1.42 -27.89
N LEU A 163 4.73 0.47 -26.95
CA LEU A 163 3.50 0.09 -26.23
C LEU A 163 3.05 1.20 -25.27
N ILE A 164 4.01 1.97 -24.73
CA ILE A 164 3.75 3.11 -23.83
C ILE A 164 4.53 4.34 -24.33
N PRO A 165 3.93 5.54 -24.27
CA PRO A 165 4.67 6.77 -24.56
C PRO A 165 5.73 7.03 -23.47
N SER A 166 7.00 7.15 -23.86
CA SER A 166 8.06 7.52 -22.94
C SER A 166 8.32 9.03 -23.02
N HIS A 167 8.10 9.72 -21.91
CA HIS A 167 8.35 11.15 -21.77
C HIS A 167 9.72 11.47 -21.12
N LEU A 168 10.54 10.45 -20.82
CA LEU A 168 11.84 10.65 -20.13
C LEU A 168 12.79 11.58 -20.90
N GLY A 169 12.74 11.55 -22.24
CA GLY A 169 13.61 12.39 -23.07
C GLY A 169 13.16 13.85 -23.20
N VAL A 170 11.91 14.18 -22.84
CA VAL A 170 11.34 15.52 -22.93
C VAL A 170 11.02 16.15 -21.58
N ALA A 171 10.98 15.35 -20.52
CA ALA A 171 10.72 15.84 -19.17
C ALA A 171 11.87 16.72 -18.66
N PRO A 172 11.59 17.85 -17.99
CA PRO A 172 12.61 18.70 -17.38
C PRO A 172 13.43 17.88 -16.35
N TRP A 173 14.75 18.04 -16.39
CA TRP A 173 15.63 17.30 -15.48
C TRP A 173 15.34 17.58 -14.00
N GLN A 174 14.83 18.77 -13.67
CA GLN A 174 14.44 19.14 -12.31
C GLN A 174 13.28 18.26 -11.80
N GLU A 175 12.28 17.98 -12.65
CA GLU A 175 11.17 17.08 -12.31
C GLU A 175 11.66 15.65 -12.13
N LEU A 176 12.54 15.17 -13.04
CA LEU A 176 13.11 13.84 -12.91
C LEU A 176 13.92 13.71 -11.62
N LEU A 177 14.73 14.70 -11.27
CA LEU A 177 15.49 14.72 -10.03
C LEU A 177 14.58 14.79 -8.81
N PHE A 178 13.55 15.64 -8.83
CA PHE A 178 12.58 15.74 -7.74
C PHE A 178 11.87 14.41 -7.51
N GLN A 179 11.36 13.78 -8.56
CA GLN A 179 10.71 12.47 -8.47
C GLN A 179 11.67 11.38 -7.98
N ALA A 180 12.90 11.36 -8.47
CA ALA A 180 13.92 10.40 -8.04
C ALA A 180 14.23 10.54 -6.54
N LEU A 181 14.38 11.76 -6.04
CA LEU A 181 14.65 12.03 -4.63
C LEU A 181 13.40 11.75 -3.77
N TYR A 182 12.23 12.26 -4.17
CA TYR A 182 11.00 12.11 -3.41
C TYR A 182 10.55 10.65 -3.35
N GLN A 183 10.43 9.98 -4.50
CA GLN A 183 10.00 8.59 -4.55
C GLN A 183 11.10 7.61 -4.10
N GLY A 184 12.33 7.80 -4.58
CA GLY A 184 13.43 6.88 -4.27
C GLY A 184 13.88 6.98 -2.81
N ILE A 185 14.22 8.15 -2.33
CA ILE A 185 14.72 8.35 -0.97
C ILE A 185 13.57 8.53 0.02
N GLY A 186 12.66 9.45 -0.24
CA GLY A 186 11.57 9.77 0.69
C GLY A 186 10.60 8.60 0.87
N SER A 187 9.96 8.16 -0.20
CA SER A 187 8.90 7.15 -0.15
C SER A 187 9.46 5.73 0.04
N VAL A 188 10.45 5.31 -0.75
CA VAL A 188 10.94 3.93 -0.69
C VAL A 188 11.88 3.71 0.49
N VAL A 189 12.93 4.54 0.64
CA VAL A 189 13.94 4.30 1.68
C VAL A 189 13.42 4.74 3.04
N ILE A 190 13.09 6.02 3.23
CA ILE A 190 12.72 6.54 4.56
C ILE A 190 11.37 5.97 5.01
N SER A 191 10.32 6.14 4.22
CA SER A 191 8.98 5.67 4.59
C SER A 191 8.89 4.15 4.63
N GLY A 192 9.45 3.44 3.65
CA GLY A 192 9.45 1.98 3.60
C GLY A 192 10.18 1.33 4.79
N ILE A 193 11.37 1.82 5.13
CA ILE A 193 12.12 1.32 6.29
C ILE A 193 11.36 1.64 7.58
N SER A 194 10.88 2.88 7.75
CA SER A 194 10.13 3.31 8.93
C SER A 194 8.86 2.47 9.13
N PHE A 195 8.10 2.23 8.07
CA PHE A 195 6.90 1.39 8.12
C PHE A 195 7.24 -0.06 8.48
N ASN A 196 8.27 -0.66 7.88
CA ASN A 196 8.72 -2.01 8.21
C ASN A 196 9.23 -2.11 9.66
N MET A 197 9.89 -1.05 10.20
CA MET A 197 10.25 -0.97 11.62
C MET A 197 9.01 -0.96 12.52
N MET A 198 7.98 -0.20 12.17
CA MET A 198 6.70 -0.20 12.89
C MET A 198 6.07 -1.60 12.89
N VAL A 199 6.03 -2.26 11.74
CA VAL A 199 5.49 -3.64 11.61
C VAL A 199 6.27 -4.61 12.49
N ARG A 200 7.58 -4.49 12.54
CA ARG A 200 8.45 -5.34 13.39
C ARG A 200 8.18 -5.13 14.88
N HIS A 201 8.03 -3.87 15.33
CA HIS A 201 7.87 -3.55 16.75
C HIS A 201 6.44 -3.72 17.26
N TYR A 202 5.47 -3.15 16.54
CA TYR A 202 4.07 -3.06 16.97
C TYR A 202 3.17 -4.16 16.36
N GLY A 203 3.67 -4.85 15.34
CA GLY A 203 2.92 -5.83 14.57
C GLY A 203 2.13 -5.20 13.42
N PRO A 204 1.69 -6.01 12.43
CA PRO A 204 1.10 -5.51 11.19
C PRO A 204 -0.17 -4.70 11.43
N VAL A 205 -1.11 -5.22 12.22
CA VAL A 205 -2.41 -4.59 12.44
C VAL A 205 -2.27 -3.22 13.14
N ARG A 206 -1.43 -3.11 14.17
CA ARG A 206 -1.23 -1.81 14.85
C ARG A 206 -0.51 -0.80 13.96
N SER A 207 0.45 -1.25 13.18
CA SER A 207 1.19 -0.37 12.27
C SER A 207 0.27 0.26 11.22
N THR A 208 -0.63 -0.53 10.62
CA THR A 208 -1.62 0.00 9.66
C THR A 208 -2.67 0.89 10.32
N MET A 209 -2.96 0.69 11.62
CA MET A 209 -3.84 1.57 12.37
C MET A 209 -3.17 2.91 12.77
N MET A 210 -1.85 2.92 12.97
CA MET A 210 -1.11 4.16 13.26
C MET A 210 -1.08 5.11 12.05
N THR A 211 -1.35 4.61 10.86
CA THR A 211 -1.51 5.43 9.65
C THR A 211 -2.90 6.07 9.52
N ALA A 212 -3.71 6.07 10.58
CA ALA A 212 -5.07 6.63 10.59
C ALA A 212 -5.18 8.10 10.19
N VAL A 213 -4.10 8.85 10.35
CA VAL A 213 -4.04 10.27 9.96
C VAL A 213 -3.88 10.45 8.44
N VAL A 214 -3.33 9.44 7.75
CA VAL A 214 -2.98 9.54 6.32
C VAL A 214 -4.20 9.82 5.44
N PRO A 215 -5.35 9.13 5.57
CA PRO A 215 -6.52 9.43 4.75
C PRO A 215 -6.97 10.90 4.85
N ALA A 216 -6.99 11.45 6.06
CA ALA A 216 -7.40 12.85 6.28
C ALA A 216 -6.45 13.84 5.61
N LEU A 217 -5.14 13.67 5.79
CA LEU A 217 -4.14 14.51 5.16
C LEU A 217 -4.13 14.37 3.64
N SER A 218 -4.25 13.15 3.12
CA SER A 218 -4.26 12.89 1.68
C SER A 218 -5.50 13.46 1.00
N ALA A 219 -6.70 13.28 1.60
CA ALA A 219 -7.94 13.84 1.06
C ALA A 219 -7.89 15.38 1.04
N LEU A 220 -7.40 16.00 2.14
CA LEU A 220 -7.23 17.46 2.19
C LEU A 220 -6.22 17.93 1.13
N SER A 221 -5.12 17.21 0.94
CA SER A 221 -4.13 17.55 -0.07
C SER A 221 -4.69 17.43 -1.49
N ALA A 222 -5.50 16.40 -1.79
CA ALA A 222 -6.14 16.23 -3.08
C ALA A 222 -7.11 17.38 -3.41
N VAL A 223 -7.88 17.83 -2.42
CA VAL A 223 -8.78 18.99 -2.59
C VAL A 223 -7.99 20.27 -2.81
N VAL A 224 -6.93 20.53 -2.01
CA VAL A 224 -6.18 21.80 -2.06
C VAL A 224 -5.21 21.88 -3.25
N LEU A 225 -4.56 20.75 -3.60
CA LEU A 225 -3.50 20.74 -4.63
C LEU A 225 -4.00 20.33 -6.02
N LEU A 226 -5.10 19.57 -6.08
CA LEU A 226 -5.64 19.04 -7.34
C LEU A 226 -7.01 19.65 -7.69
N ASP A 227 -7.51 20.59 -6.87
CA ASP A 227 -8.83 21.23 -7.04
C ASP A 227 -9.98 20.20 -7.14
N GLU A 228 -9.83 19.02 -6.49
CA GLU A 228 -10.88 18.01 -6.48
C GLU A 228 -12.04 18.41 -5.56
N PRO A 229 -13.31 18.20 -5.97
CA PRO A 229 -14.45 18.56 -5.16
C PRO A 229 -14.59 17.66 -3.91
N MET A 230 -14.82 18.28 -2.76
CA MET A 230 -15.09 17.56 -1.52
C MET A 230 -16.59 17.33 -1.35
N TYR A 231 -17.06 16.16 -1.74
CA TYR A 231 -18.47 15.77 -1.58
C TYR A 231 -18.75 15.30 -0.14
N TRP A 232 -20.00 15.41 0.32
CA TRP A 232 -20.42 15.01 1.67
C TRP A 232 -20.14 13.51 1.96
N ASN A 233 -20.31 12.63 0.98
CA ASN A 233 -20.05 11.20 1.11
C ASN A 233 -18.57 10.91 1.35
N LEU A 234 -17.67 11.67 0.72
CA LEU A 234 -16.23 11.58 0.96
C LEU A 234 -15.89 12.00 2.41
N MET A 235 -16.47 13.12 2.89
CA MET A 235 -16.26 13.58 4.27
C MET A 235 -16.79 12.59 5.30
N ALA A 236 -18.00 12.09 5.11
CA ALA A 236 -18.61 11.11 5.99
C ALA A 236 -17.85 9.77 5.97
N GLY A 237 -17.43 9.30 4.80
CA GLY A 237 -16.62 8.11 4.64
C GLY A 237 -15.27 8.24 5.33
N LEU A 238 -14.56 9.36 5.12
CA LEU A 238 -13.30 9.67 5.79
C LEU A 238 -13.44 9.69 7.32
N ALA A 239 -14.49 10.31 7.85
CA ALA A 239 -14.76 10.35 9.28
C ALA A 239 -15.00 8.94 9.85
N LEU A 240 -15.80 8.13 9.16
CA LEU A 240 -16.06 6.73 9.57
C LEU A 240 -14.81 5.86 9.52
N VAL A 241 -14.01 5.93 8.45
CA VAL A 241 -12.74 5.19 8.33
C VAL A 241 -11.81 5.60 9.48
N THR A 242 -11.64 6.90 9.71
CA THR A 242 -10.76 7.41 10.78
C THR A 242 -11.25 6.94 12.16
N CYS A 243 -12.54 7.05 12.45
CA CYS A 243 -13.11 6.53 13.69
C CYS A 243 -12.90 5.02 13.83
N GLY A 244 -13.14 4.26 12.77
CA GLY A 244 -12.93 2.81 12.74
C GLY A 244 -11.50 2.41 13.06
N ILE A 245 -10.53 3.11 12.47
CA ILE A 245 -9.10 2.90 12.73
C ILE A 245 -8.76 3.23 14.20
N LEU A 246 -9.26 4.35 14.73
CA LEU A 246 -9.03 4.75 16.13
C LEU A 246 -9.60 3.73 17.12
N PHE A 247 -10.80 3.18 16.87
CA PHE A 247 -11.35 2.08 17.66
C PHE A 247 -10.49 0.83 17.60
N GLY A 248 -9.97 0.50 16.45
CA GLY A 248 -9.13 -0.67 16.25
C GLY A 248 -7.77 -0.60 16.95
N VAL A 249 -7.21 0.60 17.19
CA VAL A 249 -5.93 0.81 17.92
C VAL A 249 -6.07 0.57 19.41
N ARG A 250 -7.26 0.79 19.99
CA ARG A 250 -7.47 0.62 21.43
C ARG A 250 -7.09 -0.79 21.87
N LYS A 251 -6.28 -0.89 22.92
CA LYS A 251 -5.99 -2.17 23.56
C LYS A 251 -7.31 -2.80 24.01
N SER A 252 -7.60 -4.00 23.52
CA SER A 252 -8.56 -4.88 24.18
C SER A 252 -7.95 -5.23 25.53
N SER A 253 -8.49 -4.67 26.60
CA SER A 253 -8.27 -5.16 27.97
C SER A 253 -8.79 -6.57 28.10
#